data_dec5f625af08a9013cfffcd81cbf17c0
#
_entry.id   dec5f625af08a9013cfffcd81cbf17c0
#
_cell.length_a   1.000
_cell.length_b   1.000
_cell.length_c   1.000
_cell.angle_alpha   90.00
_cell.angle_beta   90.00
_cell.angle_gamma   90.00
#
_symmetry.space_group_name_H-M   'P 1'
#
loop_
_entity.id
_entity.type
_entity.pdbx_description
1 polymer ?
#
loop_
_entity_poly.entity_id
_entity_poly.type
_entity_poly.pdbx_seq_one_letter_code
_entity_poly.pdbx_strand_id
1 'polypeptide(L)'
;MKLGSIYVTITKGCNCALEAFNAAMPKHKHGMFVKPTTPKLVSSDKEGRTYKIDGVKLHMPGLWILQLKMKKKAKEFDVKVPYQMNI
;
A
#
# COMPACT_ATOMS: atom_id res chain seq x y z
N MET A 1 -12.72 13.16 -7.74
CA MET A 1 -12.16 12.42 -6.59
C MET A 1 -10.72 12.84 -6.37
N LYS A 2 -10.36 13.11 -5.16
CA LYS A 2 -9.02 13.57 -4.85
C LYS A 2 -8.04 12.42 -4.72
N LEU A 3 -6.82 12.62 -5.19
CA LEU A 3 -5.73 11.71 -4.90
C LEU A 3 -5.37 11.83 -3.42
N GLY A 4 -5.16 10.71 -2.79
CA GLY A 4 -4.82 10.66 -1.38
C GLY A 4 -3.45 10.06 -1.15
N SER A 5 -3.05 10.07 0.10
CA SER A 5 -1.83 9.44 0.54
C SER A 5 -2.16 8.43 1.64
N ILE A 6 -1.42 7.34 1.67
CA ILE A 6 -1.49 6.40 2.78
C ILE A 6 -0.11 6.18 3.36
N TYR A 7 -0.10 5.81 4.63
CA TYR A 7 1.13 5.52 5.36
C TYR A 7 1.11 4.05 5.75
N VAL A 8 2.21 3.37 5.51
CA VAL A 8 2.38 1.97 5.87
C VAL A 8 3.56 1.87 6.82
N THR A 9 3.29 1.34 8.02
CA THR A 9 4.33 1.13 9.00
C THR A 9 4.69 -0.34 9.07
N ILE A 10 5.96 -0.64 8.85
CA ILE A 10 6.50 -1.99 8.97
C ILE A 10 7.19 -2.09 10.31
N THR A 11 6.70 -2.96 11.18
CA THR A 11 7.23 -3.10 12.53
C THR A 11 8.64 -3.66 12.52
N LYS A 12 9.36 -3.40 13.60
CA LYS A 12 10.76 -3.76 13.75
C LYS A 12 11.05 -5.24 13.56
N GLY A 13 10.09 -6.10 13.83
CA GLY A 13 10.28 -7.55 13.68
C GLY A 13 10.48 -8.02 12.25
N CYS A 14 10.11 -7.20 11.26
CA CYS A 14 10.30 -7.52 9.86
C CYS A 14 11.42 -6.66 9.28
N ASN A 15 12.51 -7.29 8.87
CA ASN A 15 13.59 -6.59 8.18
C ASN A 15 13.26 -6.52 6.68
N CYS A 16 12.14 -5.86 6.39
CA CYS A 16 11.54 -5.81 5.06
C CYS A 16 11.52 -4.39 4.53
N ALA A 17 11.50 -4.27 3.21
CA ALA A 17 11.31 -2.98 2.55
C ALA A 17 10.03 -3.03 1.73
N LEU A 18 9.33 -1.91 1.67
CA LEU A 18 8.14 -1.77 0.83
C LEU A 18 8.58 -1.25 -0.53
N GLU A 19 8.36 -2.03 -1.58
CA GLU A 19 8.83 -1.68 -2.91
C GLU A 19 7.74 -1.11 -3.80
N ALA A 20 6.51 -1.63 -3.68
CA ALA A 20 5.43 -1.20 -4.55
C ALA A 20 4.09 -1.35 -3.84
N PHE A 21 3.11 -0.64 -4.36
CA PHE A 21 1.75 -0.66 -3.84
C PHE A 21 0.77 -0.71 -5.00
N ASN A 22 -0.30 -1.47 -4.82
CA ASN A 22 -1.41 -1.47 -5.76
C ASN A 22 -2.70 -1.71 -4.99
N ALA A 23 -3.82 -1.45 -5.64
CA ALA A 23 -5.13 -1.70 -5.06
C ALA A 23 -6.10 -2.15 -6.15
N ALA A 24 -6.97 -3.07 -5.81
CA ALA A 24 -7.96 -3.58 -6.74
C ALA A 24 -9.26 -3.93 -6.01
N MET A 25 -10.37 -3.86 -6.73
CA MET A 25 -11.67 -4.31 -6.24
C MET A 25 -11.93 -5.71 -6.79
N PRO A 26 -11.87 -6.75 -5.95
CA PRO A 26 -12.00 -8.12 -6.45
C PRO A 26 -13.36 -8.42 -7.07
N LYS A 27 -14.44 -7.82 -6.53
CA LYS A 27 -15.79 -8.08 -7.05
C LYS A 27 -16.02 -7.47 -8.43
N HIS A 28 -15.35 -6.37 -8.73
CA HIS A 28 -15.55 -5.65 -9.99
C HIS A 28 -14.38 -5.80 -10.94
N LYS A 29 -13.33 -6.47 -10.50
CA LYS A 29 -12.08 -6.63 -11.26
C LYS A 29 -11.50 -5.30 -11.74
N HIS A 30 -11.72 -4.25 -10.94
CA HIS A 30 -11.17 -2.93 -11.23
C HIS A 30 -9.91 -2.68 -10.42
N GLY A 31 -8.95 -2.02 -11.06
CA GLY A 31 -7.82 -1.45 -10.37
C GLY A 31 -7.98 0.06 -10.21
N MET A 32 -6.96 0.73 -9.71
CA MET A 32 -6.94 2.19 -9.69
C MET A 32 -6.74 2.72 -11.09
N PHE A 33 -7.41 3.83 -11.42
CA PHE A 33 -7.23 4.49 -12.71
C PHE A 33 -5.84 5.08 -12.88
N VAL A 34 -5.22 5.46 -11.79
CA VAL A 34 -3.90 6.09 -11.79
C VAL A 34 -2.97 5.25 -10.94
N LYS A 35 -1.79 4.97 -11.45
CA LYS A 35 -0.78 4.25 -10.66
C LYS A 35 -0.27 5.15 -9.54
N PRO A 36 -0.18 4.66 -8.30
CA PRO A 36 0.38 5.45 -7.22
C PRO A 36 1.88 5.63 -7.42
N THR A 37 2.44 6.58 -6.70
CA THR A 37 3.88 6.77 -6.71
C THR A 37 4.57 5.62 -5.98
N THR A 38 5.87 5.50 -6.23
CA THR A 38 6.68 4.54 -5.50
C THR A 38 6.67 4.91 -4.00
N PRO A 39 6.51 3.94 -3.09
CA PRO A 39 6.55 4.24 -1.67
C PRO A 39 7.86 4.91 -1.27
N LYS A 40 7.75 5.92 -0.40
CA LYS A 40 8.90 6.66 0.12
C LYS A 40 9.06 6.42 1.60
N LEU A 41 10.26 6.12 2.03
CA LEU A 41 10.56 6.02 3.45
C LEU A 41 10.55 7.42 4.05
N VAL A 42 9.63 7.67 4.98
CA VAL A 42 9.50 8.99 5.62
C VAL A 42 9.92 8.98 7.08
N SER A 43 10.00 7.81 7.70
CA SER A 43 10.40 7.69 9.09
C SER A 43 11.01 6.33 9.33
N SER A 44 12.06 6.30 10.13
CA SER A 44 12.70 5.06 10.57
C SER A 44 13.14 5.25 12.00
N ASP A 45 12.60 4.44 12.91
CA ASP A 45 12.92 4.54 14.32
C ASP A 45 12.95 3.15 14.96
N LYS A 46 12.94 3.12 16.30
CA LYS A 46 13.02 1.86 17.04
C LYS A 46 11.79 0.98 16.85
N GLU A 47 10.67 1.57 16.46
CA GLU A 47 9.41 0.84 16.30
C GLU A 47 9.24 0.29 14.90
N GLY A 48 9.97 0.82 13.93
CA GLY A 48 9.90 0.34 12.57
C GLY A 48 10.13 1.44 11.55
N ARG A 49 9.70 1.15 10.33
CA ARG A 49 9.81 2.08 9.20
C ARG A 49 8.43 2.45 8.70
N THR A 50 8.24 3.72 8.42
CA THR A 50 6.99 4.21 7.86
C THR A 50 7.23 4.70 6.44
N TYR A 51 6.42 4.20 5.52
CA TYR A 51 6.45 4.59 4.11
C TYR A 51 5.21 5.40 3.78
N LYS A 52 5.39 6.41 2.94
CA LYS A 52 4.28 7.20 2.41
C LYS A 52 4.07 6.85 0.95
N ILE A 53 2.82 6.63 0.57
CA ILE A 53 2.44 6.35 -0.80
C ILE A 53 1.48 7.44 -1.26
N ASP A 54 1.91 8.23 -2.23
CA ASP A 54 1.10 9.30 -2.79
C ASP A 54 0.36 8.81 -4.03
N GLY A 55 -0.64 9.57 -4.46
CA GLY A 55 -1.36 9.27 -5.68
C GLY A 55 -2.32 8.10 -5.58
N VAL A 56 -2.74 7.76 -4.37
CA VAL A 56 -3.71 6.69 -4.16
C VAL A 56 -5.09 7.21 -4.50
N LYS A 57 -5.76 6.55 -5.44
CA LYS A 57 -7.10 6.94 -5.86
C LYS A 57 -8.01 5.72 -5.87
N LEU A 58 -8.86 5.63 -4.85
CA LEU A 58 -9.90 4.63 -4.76
C LEU A 58 -11.19 5.29 -5.24
N HIS A 59 -11.52 5.06 -6.50
CA HIS A 59 -12.55 5.83 -7.20
C HIS A 59 -13.98 5.35 -6.95
N MET A 60 -14.16 4.25 -6.24
CA MET A 60 -15.47 3.70 -5.94
C MET A 60 -15.55 3.27 -4.49
N PRO A 61 -16.70 3.43 -3.83
CA PRO A 61 -16.88 2.83 -2.51
C PRO A 61 -16.95 1.31 -2.62
N GLY A 62 -16.60 0.64 -1.56
CA GLY A 62 -16.66 -0.82 -1.50
C GLY A 62 -15.38 -1.42 -0.96
N LEU A 63 -15.26 -2.73 -1.13
CA LEU A 63 -14.10 -3.47 -0.64
C LEU A 63 -12.97 -3.43 -1.66
N TRP A 64 -11.82 -2.94 -1.20
CA TRP A 64 -10.58 -2.95 -1.97
C TRP A 64 -9.60 -3.91 -1.32
N ILE A 65 -8.80 -4.56 -2.13
CA ILE A 65 -7.65 -5.31 -1.63
C ILE A 65 -6.41 -4.50 -1.93
N LEU A 66 -5.73 -4.06 -0.87
CA LEU A 66 -4.49 -3.33 -0.97
C LEU A 66 -3.35 -4.34 -1.05
N GLN A 67 -2.55 -4.24 -2.09
CA GLN A 67 -1.44 -5.16 -2.32
C GLN A 67 -0.13 -4.42 -2.08
N LEU A 68 0.65 -4.92 -1.13
CA LEU A 68 1.93 -4.36 -0.76
C LEU A 68 3.02 -5.32 -1.22
N LYS A 69 3.86 -4.87 -2.14
CA LYS A 69 4.99 -5.67 -2.58
C LYS A 69 6.18 -5.40 -1.67
N MET A 70 6.58 -6.44 -0.95
CA MET A 70 7.63 -6.35 0.06
C MET A 70 8.87 -7.11 -0.41
N LYS A 71 10.02 -6.68 0.09
CA LYS A 71 11.27 -7.38 -0.17
C LYS A 71 12.01 -7.60 1.14
N LYS A 72 12.42 -8.84 1.38
CA LYS A 72 13.26 -9.20 2.51
C LYS A 72 14.49 -9.91 1.98
N LYS A 73 15.66 -9.29 2.12
CA LYS A 73 16.91 -9.78 1.52
C LYS A 73 16.71 -9.97 0.01
N ALA A 74 16.91 -11.18 -0.51
CA ALA A 74 16.76 -11.48 -1.93
C ALA A 74 15.35 -12.00 -2.28
N LYS A 75 14.43 -12.07 -1.30
CA LYS A 75 13.11 -12.63 -1.53
C LYS A 75 12.06 -11.54 -1.59
N GLU A 76 11.15 -11.66 -2.55
CA GLU A 76 9.99 -10.78 -2.66
C GLU A 76 8.73 -11.53 -2.25
N PHE A 77 7.80 -10.83 -1.63
CA PHE A 77 6.51 -11.40 -1.28
C PHE A 77 5.44 -10.31 -1.26
N ASP A 78 4.20 -10.71 -1.42
CA ASP A 78 3.08 -9.78 -1.41
C ASP A 78 2.28 -9.93 -0.12
N VAL A 79 1.83 -8.79 0.40
CA VAL A 79 0.91 -8.73 1.52
C VAL A 79 -0.37 -8.12 1.01
N LYS A 80 -1.49 -8.80 1.25
CA LYS A 80 -2.81 -8.30 0.84
C LYS A 80 -3.59 -7.88 2.07
N VAL A 81 -4.12 -6.65 2.04
CA VAL A 81 -4.86 -6.08 3.15
C VAL A 81 -6.23 -5.65 2.65
N PRO A 82 -7.32 -6.20 3.20
CA PRO A 82 -8.65 -5.74 2.82
C PRO A 82 -8.90 -4.34 3.40
N TYR A 83 -9.54 -3.50 2.63
CA TYR A 83 -9.89 -2.15 3.05
C TYR A 83 -11.29 -1.82 2.56
N GLN A 84 -12.18 -1.50 3.50
CA GLN A 84 -13.54 -1.11 3.17
C GLN A 84 -13.61 0.40 3.07
N MET A 85 -13.87 0.89 1.86
CA MET A 85 -14.02 2.32 1.63
C MET A 85 -15.47 2.72 1.74
N ASN A 86 -15.75 3.68 2.61
CA ASN A 86 -17.09 4.24 2.79
C ASN A 86 -17.09 5.69 2.31
N ILE A 87 -18.23 6.10 1.84
CA ILE A 87 -18.45 7.50 1.46
C ILE A 87 -19.19 8.22 2.57
#